data_0219ca1bc478fd0d22c9ff20ea2506df
#
_entry.id   0219ca1bc478fd0d22c9ff20ea2506df
#
_cell.length_a   1.000
_cell.length_b   1.000
_cell.length_c   1.000
_cell.angle_alpha   90.00
_cell.angle_beta   90.00
_cell.angle_gamma   90.00
#
_symmetry.space_group_name_H-M   'P 1'
#
loop_
_entity.id
_entity.type
_entity.pdbx_description
1 polymer ?
#
loop_
_entity_poly.entity_id
_entity_poly.type
_entity_poly.pdbx_seq_one_letter_code
_entity_poly.pdbx_strand_id
1 'polypeptide(L)'
;MTEDEARAWFRSRYVSRETACLRFAELVIQEQAQQNLVSAATLATMWARHIVDSAQLIDLAREEGLWADIGSGAGFPGMVVALLTDRPVALIEPRRKRAEFLERAVMDLGAADRVTVHARKVEQISLKAAIVSARAVAPLPTLLQLSAPLSTPKTRFIFPKGRTAREEVAAARRAWHGVFHVKRSITDSDSLIVVAEAVERR
;
A
#
# COMPACT_ATOMS: atom_id res chain seq x y z
N MET A 1 -8.20 -3.40 -16.74
CA MET A 1 -9.05 -2.24 -16.41
C MET A 1 -8.50 -1.02 -17.12
N THR A 2 -9.29 -0.34 -17.89
CA THR A 2 -8.95 0.95 -18.52
C THR A 2 -9.01 2.09 -17.50
N GLU A 3 -8.51 3.27 -17.86
CA GLU A 3 -8.52 4.45 -16.98
C GLU A 3 -9.97 4.93 -16.70
N ASP A 4 -10.83 4.89 -17.71
CA ASP A 4 -12.27 5.27 -17.57
C ASP A 4 -13.03 4.26 -16.70
N GLU A 5 -12.80 2.97 -16.89
CA GLU A 5 -13.36 1.92 -16.01
C GLU A 5 -12.91 2.09 -14.57
N ALA A 6 -11.65 2.46 -14.35
CA ALA A 6 -11.10 2.71 -13.02
C ALA A 6 -11.80 3.90 -12.35
N ARG A 7 -11.97 5.01 -13.07
CA ARG A 7 -12.69 6.18 -12.56
C ARG A 7 -14.17 5.86 -12.26
N ALA A 8 -14.83 5.12 -13.13
CA ALA A 8 -16.22 4.70 -12.93
C ALA A 8 -16.36 3.81 -11.69
N TRP A 9 -15.47 2.81 -11.53
CA TRP A 9 -15.42 1.95 -10.35
C TRP A 9 -15.19 2.74 -9.07
N PHE A 10 -14.25 3.70 -9.11
CA PHE A 10 -13.94 4.55 -7.95
C PHE A 10 -15.16 5.40 -7.55
N ARG A 11 -15.79 6.10 -8.51
CA ARG A 11 -16.97 6.93 -8.26
C ARG A 11 -18.14 6.16 -7.69
N SER A 12 -18.34 4.92 -8.12
CA SER A 12 -19.43 4.08 -7.60
C SER A 12 -19.28 3.76 -6.09
N ARG A 13 -18.09 3.93 -5.51
CA ARG A 13 -17.76 3.57 -4.13
C ARG A 13 -17.33 4.75 -3.26
N TYR A 14 -16.60 5.70 -3.85
CA TYR A 14 -15.86 6.73 -3.12
C TYR A 14 -16.05 8.14 -3.72
N VAL A 15 -17.22 8.44 -4.27
CA VAL A 15 -17.48 9.74 -4.96
C VAL A 15 -17.13 10.94 -4.07
N SER A 16 -17.44 10.91 -2.78
CA SER A 16 -17.13 11.97 -1.82
C SER A 16 -15.63 12.16 -1.54
N ARG A 17 -14.81 11.19 -1.90
CA ARG A 17 -13.35 11.21 -1.71
C ARG A 17 -12.58 11.45 -3.02
N GLU A 18 -13.28 11.63 -4.15
CA GLU A 18 -12.65 11.79 -5.47
C GLU A 18 -11.74 13.01 -5.55
N THR A 19 -12.18 14.16 -5.02
CA THR A 19 -11.39 15.39 -5.03
C THR A 19 -10.05 15.23 -4.29
N ALA A 20 -10.05 14.56 -3.15
CA ALA A 20 -8.81 14.30 -2.40
C ALA A 20 -7.85 13.38 -3.17
N CYS A 21 -8.37 12.33 -3.83
CA CYS A 21 -7.55 11.44 -4.65
C CYS A 21 -7.05 12.12 -5.93
N LEU A 22 -7.84 13.00 -6.56
CA LEU A 22 -7.39 13.84 -7.68
C LEU A 22 -6.24 14.75 -7.24
N ARG A 23 -6.39 15.45 -6.13
CA ARG A 23 -5.34 16.31 -5.59
C ARG A 23 -4.06 15.52 -5.28
N PHE A 24 -4.20 14.34 -4.69
CA PHE A 24 -3.04 13.48 -4.45
C PHE A 24 -2.34 13.04 -5.75
N ALA A 25 -3.09 12.66 -6.77
CA ALA A 25 -2.54 12.32 -8.08
C ALA A 25 -1.76 13.49 -8.70
N GLU A 26 -2.28 14.73 -8.60
CA GLU A 26 -1.60 15.94 -9.05
C GLU A 26 -0.27 16.16 -8.32
N LEU A 27 -0.26 16.00 -6.99
CA LEU A 27 0.96 16.12 -6.20
C LEU A 27 2.03 15.11 -6.62
N VAL A 28 1.63 13.85 -6.87
CA VAL A 28 2.55 12.81 -7.36
C VAL A 28 3.11 13.18 -8.75
N ILE A 29 2.26 13.68 -9.67
CA ILE A 29 2.68 14.09 -11.01
C ILE A 29 3.64 15.28 -10.95
N GLN A 30 3.37 16.27 -10.10
CA GLN A 30 4.23 17.44 -9.91
C GLN A 30 5.60 17.03 -9.34
N GLU A 31 5.62 16.19 -8.33
CA GLU A 31 6.87 15.72 -7.70
C GLU A 31 7.68 14.80 -8.61
N GLN A 32 7.05 14.14 -9.58
CA GLN A 32 7.73 13.28 -10.57
C GLN A 32 8.84 14.01 -11.34
N ALA A 33 8.72 15.33 -11.52
CA ALA A 33 9.76 16.15 -12.16
C ALA A 33 11.04 16.27 -11.30
N GLN A 34 10.94 16.08 -9.99
CA GLN A 34 12.07 16.23 -9.05
C GLN A 34 12.68 14.89 -8.64
N GLN A 35 11.85 13.84 -8.60
CA GLN A 35 12.26 12.48 -8.25
C GLN A 35 11.35 11.44 -8.90
N ASN A 36 11.93 10.36 -9.38
CA ASN A 36 11.17 9.26 -9.98
C ASN A 36 10.34 8.52 -8.93
N LEU A 37 9.09 8.96 -8.74
CA LEU A 37 8.15 8.36 -7.79
C LEU A 37 7.44 7.13 -8.35
N VAL A 38 6.99 7.22 -9.60
CA VAL A 38 6.32 6.15 -10.35
C VAL A 38 6.96 5.99 -11.72
N SER A 39 6.71 4.88 -12.41
CA SER A 39 7.23 4.75 -13.78
C SER A 39 6.50 5.70 -14.73
N ALA A 40 7.22 6.28 -15.69
CA ALA A 40 6.63 7.16 -16.69
C ALA A 40 5.47 6.49 -17.45
N ALA A 41 5.58 5.19 -17.71
CA ALA A 41 4.55 4.40 -18.38
C ALA A 41 3.22 4.33 -17.60
N THR A 42 3.23 4.53 -16.28
CA THR A 42 2.03 4.45 -15.44
C THR A 42 1.40 5.80 -15.11
N LEU A 43 2.02 6.91 -15.54
CA LEU A 43 1.44 8.25 -15.35
C LEU A 43 0.11 8.43 -16.09
N ALA A 44 0.01 7.92 -17.31
CA ALA A 44 -1.21 7.99 -18.11
C ALA A 44 -2.34 7.06 -17.58
N THR A 45 -2.00 6.14 -16.69
CA THR A 45 -2.93 5.17 -16.10
C THR A 45 -2.97 5.26 -14.57
N MET A 46 -2.90 6.48 -14.06
CA MET A 46 -2.78 6.80 -12.64
C MET A 46 -3.93 6.19 -11.82
N TRP A 47 -5.17 6.26 -12.33
CA TRP A 47 -6.33 5.72 -11.64
C TRP A 47 -6.32 4.20 -11.60
N ALA A 48 -6.12 3.55 -12.74
CA ALA A 48 -6.11 2.10 -12.81
C ALA A 48 -4.91 1.50 -12.06
N ARG A 49 -3.69 2.01 -12.33
CA ARG A 49 -2.43 1.39 -11.84
C ARG A 49 -2.03 1.81 -10.43
N HIS A 50 -2.60 2.90 -9.89
CA HIS A 50 -2.21 3.39 -8.58
C HIS A 50 -3.41 3.62 -7.66
N ILE A 51 -4.41 4.42 -8.03
CA ILE A 51 -5.53 4.76 -7.13
C ILE A 51 -6.41 3.54 -6.88
N VAL A 52 -7.00 2.94 -7.92
CA VAL A 52 -7.91 1.79 -7.77
C VAL A 52 -7.14 0.54 -7.34
N ASP A 53 -5.92 0.36 -7.84
CA ASP A 53 -5.04 -0.74 -7.40
C ASP A 53 -4.75 -0.69 -5.89
N SER A 54 -4.68 0.50 -5.31
CA SER A 54 -4.56 0.70 -3.86
C SER A 54 -5.92 0.57 -3.15
N ALA A 55 -6.97 1.17 -3.70
CA ALA A 55 -8.29 1.21 -3.09
C ALA A 55 -8.91 -0.19 -2.91
N GLN A 56 -8.70 -1.12 -3.86
CA GLN A 56 -9.19 -2.49 -3.77
C GLN A 56 -8.67 -3.25 -2.54
N LEU A 57 -7.54 -2.82 -1.96
CA LEU A 57 -6.97 -3.48 -0.78
C LEU A 57 -7.83 -3.27 0.45
N ILE A 58 -8.63 -2.20 0.50
CA ILE A 58 -9.52 -1.87 1.61
C ILE A 58 -10.57 -2.97 1.80
N ASP A 59 -11.11 -3.53 0.71
CA ASP A 59 -12.08 -4.64 0.75
C ASP A 59 -11.49 -5.95 1.34
N LEU A 60 -10.16 -6.04 1.42
CA LEU A 60 -9.44 -7.18 1.98
C LEU A 60 -9.06 -6.98 3.45
N ALA A 61 -9.23 -5.76 3.96
CA ALA A 61 -8.87 -5.35 5.31
C ALA A 61 -10.10 -5.49 6.23
N ARG A 62 -10.17 -6.57 6.99
CA ARG A 62 -11.27 -6.85 7.93
C ARG A 62 -10.99 -6.33 9.33
N GLU A 63 -9.72 -6.17 9.67
CA GLU A 63 -9.25 -5.75 10.98
C GLU A 63 -9.36 -4.24 11.12
N GLU A 64 -9.83 -3.77 12.26
CA GLU A 64 -9.78 -2.36 12.64
C GLU A 64 -8.42 -2.01 13.27
N GLY A 65 -8.04 -0.73 13.17
CA GLY A 65 -6.82 -0.19 13.76
C GLY A 65 -5.79 0.27 12.74
N LEU A 66 -4.55 0.40 13.19
CA LEU A 66 -3.46 0.98 12.42
C LEU A 66 -3.15 0.17 11.15
N TRP A 67 -3.06 0.88 10.02
CA TRP A 67 -2.52 0.37 8.77
C TRP A 67 -1.09 0.87 8.60
N ALA A 68 -0.11 -0.01 8.54
CA ALA A 68 1.27 0.32 8.24
C ALA A 68 1.62 -0.04 6.79
N ASP A 69 2.15 0.91 6.05
CA ASP A 69 2.57 0.74 4.66
C ASP A 69 4.10 0.80 4.56
N ILE A 70 4.73 -0.32 4.22
CA ILE A 70 6.20 -0.45 4.17
C ILE A 70 6.71 -0.07 2.78
N GLY A 71 7.68 0.86 2.74
CA GLY A 71 8.24 1.36 1.50
C GLY A 71 7.22 2.17 0.72
N SER A 72 6.55 3.11 1.38
CA SER A 72 5.40 3.85 0.83
C SER A 72 5.71 4.60 -0.46
N GLY A 73 6.96 4.97 -0.71
CA GLY A 73 7.43 5.54 -1.97
C GLY A 73 6.68 6.81 -2.37
N ALA A 74 5.87 6.71 -3.41
CA ALA A 74 4.97 7.77 -3.87
C ALA A 74 3.67 7.87 -3.03
N GLY A 75 3.51 7.04 -1.99
CA GLY A 75 2.31 6.99 -1.15
C GLY A 75 1.32 5.88 -1.53
N PHE A 76 1.70 4.95 -2.38
CA PHE A 76 0.83 3.85 -2.79
C PHE A 76 1.26 2.50 -2.16
N PRO A 77 0.36 1.82 -1.43
CA PRO A 77 -1.07 2.10 -1.28
C PRO A 77 -1.45 3.02 -0.10
N GLY A 78 -0.56 3.26 0.86
CA GLY A 78 -0.88 3.81 2.17
C GLY A 78 -1.63 5.14 2.17
N MET A 79 -1.23 6.11 1.31
CA MET A 79 -1.90 7.41 1.23
C MET A 79 -3.32 7.27 0.67
N VAL A 80 -3.54 6.40 -0.33
CA VAL A 80 -4.90 6.16 -0.87
C VAL A 80 -5.80 5.56 0.22
N VAL A 81 -5.28 4.61 1.01
CA VAL A 81 -6.01 4.05 2.16
C VAL A 81 -6.38 5.16 3.15
N ALA A 82 -5.45 6.06 3.47
CA ALA A 82 -5.70 7.18 4.38
C ALA A 82 -6.78 8.15 3.86
N LEU A 83 -6.81 8.39 2.55
CA LEU A 83 -7.80 9.28 1.93
C LEU A 83 -9.19 8.65 1.86
N LEU A 84 -9.29 7.32 1.78
CA LEU A 84 -10.55 6.59 1.61
C LEU A 84 -11.14 6.06 2.91
N THR A 85 -10.38 6.08 4.00
CA THR A 85 -10.80 5.56 5.32
C THR A 85 -10.46 6.57 6.42
N ASP A 86 -11.09 6.43 7.57
CA ASP A 86 -10.80 7.26 8.75
C ASP A 86 -9.84 6.58 9.74
N ARG A 87 -9.19 5.48 9.30
CA ARG A 87 -8.24 4.73 10.15
C ARG A 87 -6.88 5.40 10.24
N PRO A 88 -6.14 5.19 11.33
CA PRO A 88 -4.76 5.65 11.42
C PRO A 88 -3.87 4.90 10.42
N VAL A 89 -2.96 5.64 9.77
CA VAL A 89 -2.02 5.10 8.77
C VAL A 89 -0.60 5.52 9.11
N ALA A 90 0.32 4.57 9.09
CA ALA A 90 1.76 4.80 9.20
C ALA A 90 2.42 4.56 7.83
N LEU A 91 2.97 5.61 7.23
CA LEU A 91 3.75 5.55 6.00
C LEU A 91 5.22 5.39 6.35
N ILE A 92 5.84 4.29 5.97
CA ILE A 92 7.23 3.99 6.32
C ILE A 92 8.09 4.06 5.05
N GLU A 93 8.93 5.09 4.94
CA GLU A 93 9.77 5.32 3.77
C GLU A 93 11.18 5.76 4.19
N PRO A 94 12.22 4.94 4.01
CA PRO A 94 13.57 5.26 4.46
C PRO A 94 14.28 6.34 3.61
N ARG A 95 13.83 6.58 2.39
CA ARG A 95 14.42 7.58 1.49
C ARG A 95 13.94 8.97 1.85
N ARG A 96 14.83 9.80 2.38
CA ARG A 96 14.53 11.12 2.91
C ARG A 96 13.67 11.98 1.97
N LYS A 97 14.06 12.12 0.72
CA LYS A 97 13.30 12.95 -0.26
C LYS A 97 11.85 12.47 -0.45
N ARG A 98 11.64 11.14 -0.45
CA ARG A 98 10.29 10.58 -0.58
C ARG A 98 9.48 10.78 0.70
N ALA A 99 10.10 10.63 1.86
CA ALA A 99 9.43 10.91 3.14
C ALA A 99 9.03 12.38 3.25
N GLU A 100 9.91 13.31 2.89
CA GLU A 100 9.62 14.75 2.84
C GLU A 100 8.45 15.07 1.87
N PHE A 101 8.38 14.38 0.73
CA PHE A 101 7.22 14.49 -0.17
C PHE A 101 5.93 14.00 0.51
N LEU A 102 5.99 12.84 1.15
CA LEU A 102 4.82 12.28 1.85
C LEU A 102 4.35 13.20 2.98
N GLU A 103 5.25 13.80 3.75
CA GLU A 103 4.93 14.77 4.80
C GLU A 103 4.20 15.99 4.22
N ARG A 104 4.71 16.56 3.12
CA ARG A 104 4.03 17.67 2.43
C ARG A 104 2.64 17.25 1.92
N ALA A 105 2.53 16.07 1.31
CA ALA A 105 1.26 15.57 0.80
C ALA A 105 0.24 15.33 1.93
N VAL A 106 0.67 14.80 3.07
CA VAL A 106 -0.19 14.64 4.26
C VAL A 106 -0.75 15.96 4.74
N MET A 107 0.08 17.00 4.78
CA MET A 107 -0.36 18.35 5.19
C MET A 107 -1.29 18.99 4.16
N ASP A 108 -0.95 18.94 2.87
CA ASP A 108 -1.76 19.51 1.77
C ASP A 108 -3.15 18.87 1.71
N LEU A 109 -3.25 17.57 1.97
CA LEU A 109 -4.48 16.79 1.93
C LEU A 109 -5.27 16.80 3.24
N GLY A 110 -4.80 17.53 4.26
CA GLY A 110 -5.47 17.62 5.56
C GLY A 110 -5.60 16.27 6.28
N ALA A 111 -4.59 15.39 6.15
CA ALA A 111 -4.60 14.05 6.71
C ALA A 111 -3.69 13.89 7.95
N ALA A 112 -3.12 14.98 8.48
CA ALA A 112 -2.12 14.96 9.55
C ALA A 112 -2.65 14.46 10.91
N ASP A 113 -3.95 14.45 11.10
CA ASP A 113 -4.63 13.93 12.29
C ASP A 113 -4.56 12.40 12.40
N ARG A 114 -4.41 11.69 11.27
CA ARG A 114 -4.45 10.22 11.21
C ARG A 114 -3.30 9.59 10.45
N VAL A 115 -2.47 10.36 9.74
CA VAL A 115 -1.33 9.84 8.98
C VAL A 115 -0.02 10.28 9.62
N THR A 116 0.84 9.32 9.92
CA THR A 116 2.20 9.56 10.40
C THR A 116 3.21 9.05 9.37
N VAL A 117 4.18 9.89 8.99
CA VAL A 117 5.28 9.51 8.11
C VAL A 117 6.51 9.17 8.94
N HIS A 118 7.09 8.00 8.70
CA HIS A 118 8.31 7.54 9.34
C HIS A 118 9.46 7.52 8.32
N ALA A 119 10.32 8.54 8.36
CA ALA A 119 11.52 8.65 7.52
C ALA A 119 12.64 7.72 8.03
N ARG A 120 12.36 6.43 8.18
CA ARG A 120 13.25 5.41 8.77
C ARG A 120 13.05 4.07 8.10
N LYS A 121 14.04 3.17 8.28
CA LYS A 121 13.87 1.76 7.93
C LYS A 121 12.86 1.11 8.89
N VAL A 122 12.09 0.16 8.38
CA VAL A 122 11.03 -0.54 9.14
C VAL A 122 11.57 -1.22 10.42
N GLU A 123 12.80 -1.70 10.40
CA GLU A 123 13.46 -2.34 11.54
C GLU A 123 13.69 -1.38 12.73
N GLN A 124 13.62 -0.07 12.48
CA GLN A 124 13.78 0.98 13.50
C GLN A 124 12.43 1.50 14.03
N ILE A 125 11.32 0.90 13.58
CA ILE A 125 9.98 1.31 13.95
C ILE A 125 9.45 0.43 15.09
N SER A 126 8.99 1.08 16.17
CA SER A 126 8.37 0.41 17.31
C SER A 126 6.88 0.75 17.35
N LEU A 127 6.09 0.07 16.53
CA LEU A 127 4.63 0.15 16.53
C LEU A 127 4.03 -1.22 16.20
N LYS A 128 2.77 -1.43 16.51
CA LYS A 128 2.03 -2.64 16.11
C LYS A 128 0.86 -2.26 15.23
N ALA A 129 0.76 -2.94 14.09
CA ALA A 129 -0.25 -2.68 13.07
C ALA A 129 -1.26 -3.82 13.00
N ALA A 130 -2.53 -3.46 12.82
CA ALA A 130 -3.58 -4.43 12.49
C ALA A 130 -3.43 -4.92 11.04
N ILE A 131 -3.00 -4.03 10.15
CA ILE A 131 -2.77 -4.34 8.75
C ILE A 131 -1.38 -3.86 8.33
N VAL A 132 -0.68 -4.68 7.57
CA VAL A 132 0.60 -4.31 6.94
C VAL A 132 0.48 -4.47 5.44
N SER A 133 0.78 -3.41 4.70
CA SER A 133 0.91 -3.42 3.24
C SER A 133 2.33 -3.11 2.80
N ALA A 134 2.65 -3.54 1.60
CA ALA A 134 3.86 -3.15 0.86
C ALA A 134 3.64 -3.41 -0.63
N ARG A 135 4.06 -2.51 -1.49
CA ARG A 135 4.01 -2.66 -2.95
C ARG A 135 5.38 -2.43 -3.57
N ALA A 136 5.85 -3.39 -4.39
CA ALA A 136 7.12 -3.29 -5.13
C ALA A 136 8.36 -3.08 -4.25
N VAL A 137 8.38 -3.64 -3.03
CA VAL A 137 9.48 -3.50 -2.07
C VAL A 137 10.44 -4.67 -2.14
N ALA A 138 9.94 -5.90 -1.96
CA ALA A 138 10.75 -7.12 -1.90
C ALA A 138 9.90 -8.37 -2.17
N PRO A 139 10.51 -9.55 -2.42
CA PRO A 139 9.80 -10.83 -2.44
C PRO A 139 9.11 -11.14 -1.10
N LEU A 140 8.03 -11.94 -1.15
CA LEU A 140 7.19 -12.23 0.03
C LEU A 140 7.95 -12.73 1.27
N PRO A 141 8.90 -13.69 1.17
CA PRO A 141 9.64 -14.13 2.37
C PRO A 141 10.38 -12.97 3.07
N THR A 142 10.98 -12.08 2.29
CA THR A 142 11.67 -10.88 2.79
C THR A 142 10.67 -9.87 3.38
N LEU A 143 9.51 -9.66 2.73
CA LEU A 143 8.48 -8.78 3.27
C LEU A 143 7.96 -9.25 4.62
N LEU A 144 7.73 -10.54 4.80
CA LEU A 144 7.31 -11.10 6.09
C LEU A 144 8.36 -10.86 7.16
N GLN A 145 9.64 -11.02 6.83
CA GLN A 145 10.73 -10.71 7.76
C GLN A 145 10.79 -9.23 8.11
N LEU A 146 10.70 -8.34 7.13
CA LEU A 146 10.67 -6.88 7.34
C LEU A 146 9.46 -6.44 8.15
N SER A 147 8.34 -7.14 8.01
CA SER A 147 7.09 -6.82 8.71
C SER A 147 7.06 -7.30 10.17
N ALA A 148 7.96 -8.19 10.56
CA ALA A 148 7.96 -8.80 11.91
C ALA A 148 7.96 -7.77 13.06
N PRO A 149 8.70 -6.66 13.02
CA PRO A 149 8.65 -5.64 14.08
C PRO A 149 7.26 -5.01 14.24
N LEU A 150 6.48 -4.92 13.14
CA LEU A 150 5.15 -4.30 13.10
C LEU A 150 4.04 -5.28 13.42
N SER A 151 4.31 -6.58 13.38
CA SER A 151 3.26 -7.60 13.42
C SER A 151 2.93 -8.07 14.85
N THR A 152 1.72 -8.58 14.97
CA THR A 152 1.20 -9.39 16.07
C THR A 152 0.58 -10.67 15.47
N PRO A 153 0.20 -11.68 16.25
CA PRO A 153 -0.51 -12.85 15.73
C PRO A 153 -1.83 -12.52 15.01
N LYS A 154 -2.40 -11.32 15.26
CA LYS A 154 -3.64 -10.84 14.65
C LYS A 154 -3.40 -9.95 13.42
N THR A 155 -2.15 -9.63 13.09
CA THR A 155 -1.85 -8.77 11.95
C THR A 155 -2.21 -9.44 10.64
N ARG A 156 -2.96 -8.73 9.80
CA ARG A 156 -3.22 -9.11 8.41
C ARG A 156 -2.22 -8.45 7.49
N PHE A 157 -1.65 -9.23 6.61
CA PHE A 157 -0.73 -8.76 5.57
C PHE A 157 -1.45 -8.71 4.23
N ILE A 158 -1.35 -7.60 3.51
CA ILE A 158 -1.97 -7.38 2.20
C ILE A 158 -0.91 -6.85 1.25
N PHE A 159 -0.36 -7.72 0.41
CA PHE A 159 0.74 -7.39 -0.47
C PHE A 159 0.35 -7.50 -1.95
N PRO A 160 0.18 -6.38 -2.67
CA PRO A 160 0.12 -6.38 -4.12
C PRO A 160 1.39 -6.99 -4.72
N LYS A 161 1.20 -7.93 -5.63
CA LYS A 161 2.24 -8.72 -6.29
C LYS A 161 1.95 -8.87 -7.79
N GLY A 162 2.95 -9.29 -8.55
CA GLY A 162 2.80 -9.68 -9.94
C GLY A 162 2.51 -11.18 -10.12
N ARG A 163 2.75 -11.68 -11.31
CA ARG A 163 2.51 -13.07 -11.73
C ARG A 163 3.19 -14.13 -10.84
N THR A 164 4.32 -13.79 -10.23
CA THR A 164 5.11 -14.70 -9.37
C THR A 164 4.54 -14.88 -7.96
N ALA A 165 3.41 -14.27 -7.62
CA ALA A 165 2.83 -14.31 -6.26
C ALA A 165 2.65 -15.73 -5.72
N ARG A 166 2.24 -16.69 -6.55
CA ARG A 166 2.04 -18.11 -6.14
C ARG A 166 3.37 -18.80 -5.80
N GLU A 167 4.41 -18.52 -6.58
CA GLU A 167 5.76 -19.03 -6.36
C GLU A 167 6.37 -18.40 -5.09
N GLU A 168 6.14 -17.10 -4.89
CA GLU A 168 6.57 -16.41 -3.68
C GLU A 168 5.88 -16.95 -2.41
N VAL A 169 4.59 -17.32 -2.49
CA VAL A 169 3.87 -17.98 -1.39
C VAL A 169 4.46 -19.38 -1.14
N ALA A 170 4.75 -20.16 -2.18
CA ALA A 170 5.38 -21.45 -2.01
C ALA A 170 6.78 -21.33 -1.34
N ALA A 171 7.54 -20.31 -1.72
CA ALA A 171 8.83 -20.02 -1.08
C ALA A 171 8.67 -19.57 0.38
N ALA A 172 7.69 -18.70 0.67
CA ALA A 172 7.42 -18.23 2.02
C ALA A 172 7.05 -19.37 2.99
N ARG A 173 6.24 -20.32 2.55
CA ARG A 173 5.81 -21.51 3.32
C ARG A 173 6.94 -22.39 3.80
N ARG A 174 8.15 -22.28 3.23
CA ARG A 174 9.33 -23.03 3.70
C ARG A 174 9.84 -22.53 5.06
N ALA A 175 9.68 -21.24 5.35
CA ALA A 175 10.20 -20.58 6.55
C ALA A 175 9.12 -19.97 7.46
N TRP A 176 7.86 -19.95 7.00
CA TRP A 176 6.77 -19.30 7.68
C TRP A 176 5.54 -20.22 7.73
N HIS A 177 4.92 -20.31 8.91
CA HIS A 177 3.56 -20.80 9.07
C HIS A 177 2.58 -19.65 8.83
N GLY A 178 1.35 -19.96 8.45
CA GLY A 178 0.30 -18.97 8.27
C GLY A 178 -0.73 -19.42 7.23
N VAL A 179 -1.82 -18.67 7.16
CA VAL A 179 -2.85 -18.83 6.14
C VAL A 179 -2.53 -17.84 5.02
N PHE A 180 -2.31 -18.34 3.81
CA PHE A 180 -1.97 -17.53 2.64
C PHE A 180 -3.05 -17.69 1.57
N HIS A 181 -3.66 -16.59 1.17
CA HIS A 181 -4.59 -16.49 0.05
C HIS A 181 -3.96 -15.68 -1.08
N VAL A 182 -4.15 -16.12 -2.32
CA VAL A 182 -3.76 -15.37 -3.51
C VAL A 182 -5.02 -14.97 -4.24
N LYS A 183 -5.27 -13.67 -4.30
CA LYS A 183 -6.43 -13.05 -4.95
C LYS A 183 -6.02 -12.40 -6.27
N ARG A 184 -6.93 -12.34 -7.24
CA ARG A 184 -6.70 -11.57 -8.47
C ARG A 184 -6.90 -10.08 -8.20
N SER A 185 -6.07 -9.25 -8.79
CA SER A 185 -6.34 -7.81 -8.85
C SER A 185 -7.52 -7.53 -9.80
N ILE A 186 -8.31 -6.52 -9.47
CA ILE A 186 -9.37 -6.04 -10.37
C ILE A 186 -8.83 -5.13 -11.47
N THR A 187 -7.62 -4.60 -11.29
CA THR A 187 -7.04 -3.61 -12.20
C THR A 187 -6.25 -4.23 -13.35
N ASP A 188 -5.68 -5.42 -13.12
CA ASP A 188 -4.81 -6.09 -14.08
C ASP A 188 -4.87 -7.60 -13.88
N SER A 189 -5.10 -8.36 -14.97
CA SER A 189 -5.21 -9.83 -14.95
C SER A 189 -3.92 -10.53 -14.51
N ASP A 190 -2.77 -9.90 -14.73
CA ASP A 190 -1.43 -10.42 -14.38
C ASP A 190 -1.00 -10.03 -12.96
N SER A 191 -1.75 -9.14 -12.33
CA SER A 191 -1.49 -8.70 -10.96
C SER A 191 -2.30 -9.52 -9.96
N LEU A 192 -1.63 -9.91 -8.89
CA LEU A 192 -2.18 -10.72 -7.81
C LEU A 192 -1.99 -9.98 -6.47
N ILE A 193 -2.80 -10.33 -5.48
CA ILE A 193 -2.68 -9.80 -4.11
C ILE A 193 -2.53 -10.99 -3.17
N VAL A 194 -1.45 -11.01 -2.42
CA VAL A 194 -1.26 -11.98 -1.33
C VAL A 194 -1.87 -11.41 -0.06
N VAL A 195 -2.82 -12.15 0.52
CA VAL A 195 -3.37 -11.89 1.85
C VAL A 195 -2.85 -12.99 2.77
N ALA A 196 -2.21 -12.62 3.87
CA ALA A 196 -1.69 -13.59 4.84
C ALA A 196 -2.13 -13.24 6.26
N GLU A 197 -2.40 -14.26 7.07
CA GLU A 197 -2.90 -14.17 8.43
C GLU A 197 -2.22 -15.21 9.33
N ALA A 198 -2.17 -14.95 10.63
CA ALA A 198 -1.57 -15.83 11.63
C ALA A 198 -0.15 -16.28 11.19
N VAL A 199 0.65 -15.31 10.74
CA VAL A 199 1.98 -15.58 10.18
C VAL A 199 2.99 -15.64 11.32
N GLU A 200 3.66 -16.79 11.44
CA GLU A 200 4.71 -17.04 12.42
C GLU A 200 5.92 -17.69 11.75
N ARG A 201 7.11 -17.41 12.25
CA ARG A 201 8.33 -18.02 11.75
C ARG A 201 8.39 -19.48 12.21
N ARG A 202 8.82 -20.36 11.29
CA ARG A 202 9.09 -21.78 11.63
C ARG A 202 10.29 -21.93 12.52
#